data_857f442d98796b1d2c7b6a85e35d5634
#
_entry.id   857f442d98796b1d2c7b6a85e35d5634
#
_cell.length_a   1.000
_cell.length_b   1.000
_cell.length_c   1.000
_cell.angle_alpha   90.00
_cell.angle_beta   90.00
_cell.angle_gamma   90.00
#
_symmetry.space_group_name_H-M   'P 1'
#
loop_
_entity.id
_entity.type
_entity.pdbx_description
1 polymer ?
#
loop_
_entity_poly.entity_id
_entity_poly.type
_entity_poly.pdbx_seq_one_letter_code
_entity_poly.pdbx_strand_id
1 'polypeptide(L)'
;MKTILYILFAATMMVGCNNSKATKVFDSVDATRFAEVIENEQVQIIDTRTPEEFSEGHIPGAVNIDIDSEEFTAKVAELDKSRPVAVYCRGGRRSKEAAEHMVNCGLEVTELTDGILSWKGEVDK
;
A
#
# COMPACT_ATOMS: atom_id res chain seq x y z
N MET A 1 -34.14 -42.29 -6.52
CA MET A 1 -33.70 -41.23 -5.59
C MET A 1 -32.30 -40.80 -6.01
N LYS A 2 -32.21 -39.62 -6.51
CA LYS A 2 -30.88 -39.06 -6.91
C LYS A 2 -30.38 -38.24 -5.73
N THR A 3 -29.37 -38.76 -5.03
CA THR A 3 -28.60 -37.98 -4.07
C THR A 3 -27.72 -36.99 -4.84
N ILE A 4 -28.09 -35.72 -4.80
CA ILE A 4 -27.26 -34.68 -5.35
C ILE A 4 -26.19 -34.41 -4.32
N LEU A 5 -24.96 -34.90 -4.61
CA LEU A 5 -23.81 -34.59 -3.81
C LEU A 5 -23.35 -33.19 -4.21
N TYR A 6 -23.73 -32.20 -3.40
CA TYR A 6 -23.14 -30.87 -3.53
C TYR A 6 -21.71 -30.96 -3.01
N ILE A 7 -20.77 -31.13 -3.90
CA ILE A 7 -19.37 -30.90 -3.57
C ILE A 7 -19.24 -29.39 -3.43
N LEU A 8 -19.28 -28.93 -2.18
CA LEU A 8 -18.90 -27.59 -1.86
C LEU A 8 -17.41 -27.48 -2.15
N PHE A 9 -17.07 -27.01 -3.33
CA PHE A 9 -15.71 -26.60 -3.63
C PHE A 9 -15.48 -25.33 -2.81
N ALA A 10 -15.00 -25.48 -1.59
CA ALA A 10 -14.37 -24.39 -0.90
C ALA A 10 -13.10 -24.08 -1.69
N ALA A 11 -13.24 -23.19 -2.69
CA ALA A 11 -12.09 -22.57 -3.29
C ALA A 11 -11.41 -21.80 -2.17
N THR A 12 -10.39 -22.39 -1.58
CA THR A 12 -9.42 -21.64 -0.80
C THR A 12 -8.82 -20.63 -1.77
N MET A 13 -9.42 -19.48 -1.83
CA MET A 13 -8.79 -18.34 -2.47
C MET A 13 -7.51 -18.09 -1.69
N MET A 14 -6.40 -18.57 -2.21
CA MET A 14 -5.11 -18.07 -1.78
C MET A 14 -5.13 -16.58 -2.08
N VAL A 15 -5.28 -15.78 -1.00
CA VAL A 15 -5.19 -14.33 -1.07
C VAL A 15 -3.71 -14.00 -1.25
N GLY A 16 -3.17 -14.37 -2.43
CA GLY A 16 -1.87 -13.95 -2.89
C GLY A 16 -2.08 -12.84 -3.91
N CYS A 17 -1.27 -11.81 -3.80
CA CYS A 17 -1.19 -10.80 -4.84
C CYS A 17 -0.72 -11.50 -6.12
N ASN A 18 -1.45 -11.31 -7.20
CA ASN A 18 -1.16 -11.94 -8.46
C ASN A 18 0.12 -11.32 -9.06
N ASN A 19 1.18 -12.13 -9.23
CA ASN A 19 2.44 -11.71 -9.85
C ASN A 19 2.36 -11.54 -11.36
N SER A 20 1.19 -11.62 -11.97
CA SER A 20 1.07 -11.26 -13.36
C SER A 20 1.42 -9.79 -13.54
N LYS A 21 2.25 -9.47 -14.53
CA LYS A 21 2.54 -8.09 -14.91
C LYS A 21 1.23 -7.40 -15.24
N ALA A 22 0.63 -6.77 -14.22
CA ALA A 22 -0.55 -5.97 -14.45
C ALA A 22 -0.17 -4.77 -15.30
N THR A 23 -0.98 -4.48 -16.29
CA THR A 23 -0.93 -3.22 -17.05
C THR A 23 -1.38 -2.02 -16.22
N LYS A 24 -1.70 -2.24 -14.93
CA LYS A 24 -2.11 -1.20 -14.00
C LYS A 24 -0.91 -0.38 -13.58
N VAL A 25 -1.08 0.92 -13.63
CA VAL A 25 -0.10 1.90 -13.20
C VAL A 25 -0.59 2.56 -11.91
N PHE A 26 0.34 3.10 -11.15
CA PHE A 26 0.05 3.96 -10.03
C PHE A 26 0.36 5.41 -10.39
N ASP A 27 -0.26 6.36 -9.69
CA ASP A 27 0.04 7.78 -9.84
C ASP A 27 1.19 8.18 -8.92
N SER A 28 2.22 8.83 -9.48
CA SER A 28 3.28 9.49 -8.70
C SER A 28 3.00 10.97 -8.68
N VAL A 29 2.87 11.54 -7.48
CA VAL A 29 2.48 12.94 -7.29
C VAL A 29 3.46 13.67 -6.40
N ASP A 30 3.45 15.01 -6.48
CA ASP A 30 4.25 15.85 -5.59
C ASP A 30 3.61 15.94 -4.18
N ALA A 31 4.32 16.59 -3.26
CA ALA A 31 3.88 16.71 -1.87
C ALA A 31 2.57 17.50 -1.74
N THR A 32 2.36 18.51 -2.55
CA THR A 32 1.12 19.31 -2.53
C THR A 32 -0.09 18.45 -2.89
N ARG A 33 0.02 17.68 -3.97
CA ARG A 33 -1.06 16.79 -4.40
C ARG A 33 -1.24 15.62 -3.42
N PHE A 34 -0.15 15.08 -2.90
CA PHE A 34 -0.21 14.01 -1.90
C PHE A 34 -0.96 14.45 -0.65
N ALA A 35 -0.72 15.68 -0.18
CA ALA A 35 -1.45 16.26 0.95
C ALA A 35 -2.96 16.32 0.69
N GLU A 36 -3.37 16.68 -0.51
CA GLU A 36 -4.78 16.69 -0.90
C GLU A 36 -5.39 15.28 -0.90
N VAL A 37 -4.66 14.31 -1.44
CA VAL A 37 -5.12 12.91 -1.51
C VAL A 37 -5.38 12.33 -0.14
N ILE A 38 -4.48 12.57 0.83
CA ILE A 38 -4.60 11.99 2.17
C ILE A 38 -5.63 12.71 3.06
N GLU A 39 -6.20 13.83 2.62
CA GLU A 39 -7.33 14.47 3.32
C GLU A 39 -8.57 13.57 3.32
N ASN A 40 -8.69 12.69 2.35
CA ASN A 40 -9.76 11.71 2.28
C ASN A 40 -9.52 10.60 3.33
N GLU A 41 -10.42 10.50 4.32
CA GLU A 41 -10.33 9.53 5.41
C GLU A 41 -10.35 8.07 4.96
N GLN A 42 -10.83 7.78 3.74
CA GLN A 42 -10.82 6.45 3.17
C GLN A 42 -9.42 6.00 2.73
N VAL A 43 -8.50 6.94 2.51
CA VAL A 43 -7.16 6.63 2.06
C VAL A 43 -6.36 5.98 3.17
N GLN A 44 -5.75 4.86 2.85
CA GLN A 44 -4.81 4.14 3.71
C GLN A 44 -3.40 4.71 3.44
N ILE A 45 -2.80 5.35 4.43
CA ILE A 45 -1.47 5.96 4.30
C ILE A 45 -0.43 4.93 4.74
N ILE A 46 0.50 4.58 3.86
CA ILE A 46 1.51 3.56 4.11
C ILE A 46 2.91 4.15 3.98
N ASP A 47 3.69 4.02 5.05
CA ASP A 47 5.10 4.35 5.10
C ASP A 47 5.92 3.07 4.93
N THR A 48 6.69 2.98 3.84
CA THR A 48 7.44 1.76 3.50
C THR A 48 8.88 1.76 3.99
N ARG A 49 9.23 2.73 4.84
CA ARG A 49 10.56 2.84 5.43
C ARG A 49 10.74 1.83 6.58
N THR A 50 11.95 1.80 7.12
CA THR A 50 12.23 0.99 8.31
C THR A 50 11.46 1.49 9.54
N PRO A 51 11.24 0.62 10.55
CA PRO A 51 10.62 1.06 11.81
C PRO A 51 11.38 2.20 12.49
N GLU A 52 12.71 2.21 12.40
CA GLU A 52 13.55 3.27 12.96
C GLU A 52 13.30 4.62 12.28
N GLU A 53 13.27 4.62 10.95
CA GLU A 53 12.93 5.84 10.19
C GLU A 53 11.52 6.34 10.53
N PHE A 54 10.56 5.42 10.62
CA PHE A 54 9.18 5.75 10.98
C PHE A 54 9.09 6.41 12.37
N SER A 55 9.82 5.88 13.34
CA SER A 55 9.83 6.42 14.71
C SER A 55 10.46 7.81 14.83
N GLU A 56 11.32 8.17 13.89
CA GLU A 56 11.96 9.51 13.86
C GLU A 56 11.01 10.60 13.35
N GLY A 57 9.96 10.21 12.68
CA GLY A 57 8.92 11.11 12.17
C GLY A 57 8.23 10.52 10.95
N HIS A 58 6.92 10.56 10.92
CA HIS A 58 6.09 10.04 9.83
C HIS A 58 4.88 10.92 9.60
N ILE A 59 4.28 10.81 8.43
CA ILE A 59 3.05 11.53 8.11
C ILE A 59 1.93 11.06 9.05
N PRO A 60 1.19 11.97 9.68
CA PRO A 60 0.12 11.59 10.60
C PRO A 60 -0.88 10.61 9.98
N GLY A 61 -1.21 9.56 10.73
CA GLY A 61 -2.11 8.51 10.27
C GLY A 61 -1.44 7.40 9.45
N ALA A 62 -0.16 7.52 9.14
CA ALA A 62 0.55 6.50 8.39
C ALA A 62 0.75 5.21 9.20
N VAL A 63 0.62 4.09 8.51
CA VAL A 63 0.95 2.77 9.03
C VAL A 63 2.29 2.35 8.41
N ASN A 64 3.20 1.85 9.25
CA ASN A 64 4.50 1.40 8.78
C ASN A 64 4.43 -0.03 8.25
N ILE A 65 4.76 -0.20 6.99
CA ILE A 65 4.96 -1.50 6.36
C ILE A 65 6.30 -1.45 5.63
N ASP A 66 7.35 -1.88 6.33
CA ASP A 66 8.71 -1.88 5.80
C ASP A 66 8.83 -2.80 4.57
N ILE A 67 9.20 -2.22 3.42
CA ILE A 67 9.31 -2.98 2.16
C ILE A 67 10.39 -4.07 2.24
N ASP A 68 11.40 -3.90 3.10
CA ASP A 68 12.48 -4.87 3.27
C ASP A 68 12.17 -5.95 4.30
N SER A 69 11.02 -5.86 4.96
CA SER A 69 10.57 -6.87 5.92
C SER A 69 10.06 -8.13 5.19
N GLU A 70 10.33 -9.29 5.77
CA GLU A 70 9.74 -10.57 5.30
C GLU A 70 8.22 -10.57 5.39
N GLU A 71 7.64 -9.71 6.22
CA GLU A 71 6.19 -9.59 6.41
C GLU A 71 5.50 -8.65 5.41
N PHE A 72 6.27 -7.95 4.57
CA PHE A 72 5.74 -6.92 3.66
C PHE A 72 4.59 -7.46 2.79
N THR A 73 4.83 -8.55 2.10
CA THR A 73 3.83 -9.15 1.19
C THR A 73 2.55 -9.54 1.93
N ALA A 74 2.67 -10.15 3.10
CA ALA A 74 1.52 -10.55 3.91
C ALA A 74 0.73 -9.33 4.41
N LYS A 75 1.41 -8.29 4.88
CA LYS A 75 0.77 -7.07 5.37
C LYS A 75 0.05 -6.31 4.26
N VAL A 76 0.65 -6.23 3.07
CA VAL A 76 0.00 -5.62 1.90
C VAL A 76 -1.26 -6.39 1.50
N ALA A 77 -1.22 -7.71 1.57
CA ALA A 77 -2.37 -8.56 1.27
C ALA A 77 -3.55 -8.33 2.23
N GLU A 78 -3.28 -7.86 3.45
CA GLU A 78 -4.31 -7.56 4.47
C GLU A 78 -4.95 -6.18 4.30
N LEU A 79 -4.40 -5.31 3.45
CA LEU A 79 -4.97 -3.98 3.22
C LEU A 79 -6.36 -4.07 2.58
N ASP A 80 -7.21 -3.12 2.93
CA ASP A 80 -8.57 -3.06 2.39
C ASP A 80 -8.54 -2.62 0.93
N LYS A 81 -8.89 -3.53 0.01
CA LYS A 81 -8.87 -3.29 -1.43
C LYS A 81 -9.98 -2.36 -1.92
N SER A 82 -10.98 -2.09 -1.08
CA SER A 82 -12.04 -1.12 -1.38
C SER A 82 -11.62 0.32 -1.07
N ARG A 83 -10.47 0.51 -0.45
CA ARG A 83 -9.94 1.82 -0.03
C ARG A 83 -8.64 2.13 -0.75
N PRO A 84 -8.49 3.35 -1.30
CA PRO A 84 -7.24 3.73 -1.96
C PRO A 84 -6.06 3.76 -0.99
N VAL A 85 -4.87 3.56 -1.52
CA VAL A 85 -3.60 3.62 -0.77
C VAL A 85 -2.81 4.83 -1.22
N ALA A 86 -2.24 5.55 -0.26
CA ALA A 86 -1.23 6.57 -0.48
C ALA A 86 0.07 6.09 0.17
N VAL A 87 1.10 5.87 -0.63
CA VAL A 87 2.35 5.23 -0.20
C VAL A 87 3.53 6.17 -0.36
N TYR A 88 4.44 6.16 0.59
CA TYR A 88 5.66 6.94 0.53
C TYR A 88 6.83 6.22 1.20
N CYS A 89 8.02 6.70 0.88
CA CYS A 89 9.25 6.34 1.57
C CYS A 89 10.07 7.59 1.87
N ARG A 90 11.38 7.47 2.01
CA ARG A 90 12.24 8.62 2.29
C ARG A 90 12.41 9.52 1.06
N GLY A 91 12.86 8.96 -0.07
CA GLY A 91 13.18 9.72 -1.29
C GLY A 91 12.41 9.29 -2.53
N GLY A 92 11.52 8.31 -2.44
CA GLY A 92 10.65 7.89 -3.55
C GLY A 92 11.05 6.59 -4.25
N ARG A 93 12.17 5.98 -3.93
CA ARG A 93 12.63 4.74 -4.58
C ARG A 93 11.89 3.50 -4.06
N ARG A 94 11.91 3.28 -2.77
CA ARG A 94 11.23 2.13 -2.12
C ARG A 94 9.71 2.18 -2.31
N SER A 95 9.14 3.38 -2.28
CA SER A 95 7.69 3.55 -2.46
C SER A 95 7.22 3.23 -3.88
N LYS A 96 8.03 3.45 -4.91
CA LYS A 96 7.68 3.06 -6.28
C LYS A 96 7.65 1.54 -6.43
N GLU A 97 8.61 0.86 -5.85
CA GLU A 97 8.65 -0.60 -5.82
C GLU A 97 7.47 -1.18 -5.04
N ALA A 98 7.15 -0.59 -3.89
CA ALA A 98 5.98 -0.96 -3.10
C ALA A 98 4.68 -0.71 -3.86
N ALA A 99 4.57 0.42 -4.55
CA ALA A 99 3.39 0.78 -5.33
C ALA A 99 3.12 -0.23 -6.46
N GLU A 100 4.15 -0.67 -7.18
CA GLU A 100 4.03 -1.72 -8.20
C GLU A 100 3.45 -3.00 -7.60
N HIS A 101 3.98 -3.42 -6.47
CA HIS A 101 3.48 -4.62 -5.78
C HIS A 101 2.02 -4.45 -5.35
N MET A 102 1.68 -3.29 -4.78
CA MET A 102 0.31 -2.98 -4.33
C MET A 102 -0.70 -2.97 -5.48
N VAL A 103 -0.33 -2.39 -6.61
CA VAL A 103 -1.17 -2.38 -7.82
C VAL A 103 -1.43 -3.81 -8.30
N ASN A 104 -0.41 -4.66 -8.27
CA ASN A 104 -0.55 -6.08 -8.62
C ASN A 104 -1.44 -6.84 -7.63
N CYS A 105 -1.61 -6.32 -6.42
CA CYS A 105 -2.54 -6.85 -5.43
C CYS A 105 -3.97 -6.35 -5.59
N GLY A 106 -4.24 -5.50 -6.57
CA GLY A 106 -5.56 -4.95 -6.83
C GLY A 106 -5.89 -3.66 -6.08
N LEU A 107 -4.88 -3.00 -5.50
CA LEU A 107 -5.05 -1.73 -4.81
C LEU A 107 -4.96 -0.56 -5.80
N GLU A 108 -5.72 0.51 -5.53
CA GLU A 108 -5.57 1.80 -6.18
C GLU A 108 -4.52 2.59 -5.41
N VAL A 109 -3.45 3.03 -6.07
CA VAL A 109 -2.26 3.55 -5.38
C VAL A 109 -1.86 4.91 -5.92
N THR A 110 -1.61 5.85 -4.99
CA THR A 110 -0.93 7.11 -5.23
C THR A 110 0.38 7.10 -4.45
N GLU A 111 1.47 7.48 -5.08
CA GLU A 111 2.82 7.46 -4.52
C GLU A 111 3.38 8.87 -4.45
N LEU A 112 4.06 9.21 -3.33
CA LEU A 112 4.74 10.49 -3.15
C LEU A 112 6.12 10.43 -3.82
N THR A 113 6.25 11.13 -4.95
CA THR A 113 7.37 10.95 -5.88
C THR A 113 8.75 11.18 -5.27
N ASP A 114 8.89 12.21 -4.42
CA ASP A 114 10.16 12.58 -3.77
C ASP A 114 10.20 12.22 -2.28
N GLY A 115 9.23 11.44 -1.81
CA GLY A 115 9.19 10.92 -0.46
C GLY A 115 8.99 11.96 0.62
N ILE A 116 9.16 11.53 1.87
CA ILE A 116 8.97 12.40 3.05
C ILE A 116 9.94 13.59 3.05
N LEU A 117 11.07 13.49 2.35
CA LEU A 117 12.01 14.61 2.20
C LEU A 117 11.35 15.84 1.57
N SER A 118 10.34 15.64 0.72
CA SER A 118 9.57 16.71 0.09
C SER A 118 8.36 17.16 0.90
N TRP A 119 8.01 16.42 1.94
CA TRP A 119 6.83 16.67 2.76
C TRP A 119 7.00 17.92 3.62
N LYS A 120 6.02 18.83 3.57
CA LYS A 120 6.03 20.10 4.32
C LYS A 120 4.94 20.18 5.39
N GLY A 121 4.15 19.14 5.52
CA GLY A 121 3.10 19.06 6.52
C GLY A 121 3.63 18.61 7.89
N GLU A 122 2.71 18.37 8.81
CA GLU A 122 3.02 17.88 10.14
C GLU A 122 3.59 16.46 10.09
N VAL A 123 4.40 16.12 11.08
CA VAL A 123 4.89 14.76 11.30
C VAL A 123 4.63 14.37 12.75
N ASP A 124 4.27 13.10 12.93
CA ASP A 124 4.14 12.47 14.23
C ASP A 124 5.39 11.62 14.53
N LYS A 125 5.62 11.37 15.79
CA LYS A 125 6.71 10.49 16.24
C LYS A 125 6.17 9.31 17.05
#